data_be486be3dd965859688356e4ede47403
#
_entry.id   be486be3dd965859688356e4ede47403
#
_cell.length_a   1.000
_cell.length_b   1.000
_cell.length_c   1.000
_cell.angle_alpha   90.00
_cell.angle_beta   90.00
_cell.angle_gamma   90.00
#
_symmetry.space_group_name_H-M   'P 1'
#
loop_
_entity.id
_entity.type
_entity.pdbx_description
1 polymer ?
#
loop_
_entity_poly.entity_id
_entity_poly.type
_entity_poly.pdbx_seq_one_letter_code
_entity_poly.pdbx_strand_id
1 'polypeptide(L)'
;MANILALDQSSRITGWAVFKGKELEAYGKFEFDSAIPIEDRLFKIREKVKGLIDKYEITEVVLEDIQLQGNVVNNVQTFKILAEVYGVLSELCVELNLPQTSVLASVWKSALGIKGAARA
;
A
#
# COMPACT_ATOMS: atom_id res chain seq x y z
N MET A 1 12.77 14.16 11.57
CA MET A 1 12.91 12.72 11.27
C MET A 1 11.74 12.26 10.41
N ALA A 2 12.02 11.51 9.38
CA ALA A 2 10.97 11.06 8.48
C ALA A 2 10.16 9.92 9.11
N ASN A 3 8.84 10.01 9.01
CA ASN A 3 7.93 8.94 9.39
C ASN A 3 7.32 8.41 8.10
N ILE A 4 7.68 7.19 7.74
CA ILE A 4 7.35 6.63 6.44
C ILE A 4 6.30 5.54 6.59
N LEU A 5 5.24 5.63 5.78
CA LEU A 5 4.26 4.56 5.68
C LEU A 5 4.52 3.83 4.36
N ALA A 6 4.87 2.56 4.46
CA ALA A 6 5.07 1.71 3.30
C ALA A 6 3.86 0.81 3.14
N LEU A 7 3.31 0.74 1.93
CA LEU A 7 2.09 -0.01 1.65
C LEU A 7 2.33 -1.07 0.58
N ASP A 8 1.84 -2.28 0.87
CA ASP A 8 1.74 -3.36 -0.10
C ASP A 8 0.24 -3.47 -0.39
N GLN A 9 -0.24 -2.59 -1.25
CA GLN A 9 -1.67 -2.39 -1.43
C GLN A 9 -2.34 -3.41 -2.34
N SER A 10 -3.54 -3.81 -1.92
CA SER A 10 -4.39 -4.70 -2.69
C SER A 10 -5.82 -4.48 -2.20
N SER A 11 -6.80 -4.92 -2.98
CA SER A 11 -8.20 -4.66 -2.63
C SER A 11 -8.72 -5.57 -1.52
N ARG A 12 -8.10 -6.72 -1.32
CA ARG A 12 -8.54 -7.66 -0.28
C ARG A 12 -7.65 -7.63 0.95
N ILE A 13 -6.36 -7.56 0.74
CA ILE A 13 -5.40 -7.54 1.84
C ILE A 13 -4.36 -6.48 1.53
N THR A 14 -4.32 -5.44 2.35
CA THR A 14 -3.31 -4.40 2.23
C THR A 14 -2.37 -4.50 3.43
N GLY A 15 -1.11 -4.81 3.16
CA GLY A 15 -0.09 -4.81 4.19
C GLY A 15 0.48 -3.42 4.37
N TRP A 16 0.87 -3.09 5.60
CA TRP A 16 1.43 -1.78 5.87
C TRP A 16 2.54 -1.87 6.92
N ALA A 17 3.47 -0.93 6.84
CA ALA A 17 4.56 -0.81 7.81
C ALA A 17 4.88 0.67 8.02
N VAL A 18 5.16 1.03 9.26
CA VAL A 18 5.52 2.40 9.63
C VAL A 18 6.96 2.41 10.11
N PHE A 19 7.75 3.31 9.55
CA PHE A 19 9.16 3.48 9.93
C PHE A 19 9.37 4.87 10.49
N LYS A 20 10.10 4.95 11.58
CA LYS A 20 10.61 6.23 12.09
C LYS A 20 12.09 6.25 11.80
N GLY A 21 12.50 7.05 10.83
CA GLY A 21 13.84 6.98 10.31
C GLY A 21 14.07 5.59 9.73
N LYS A 22 15.03 4.85 10.27
CA LYS A 22 15.35 3.52 9.78
C LYS A 22 14.73 2.41 10.61
N GLU A 23 13.99 2.74 11.65
CA GLU A 23 13.46 1.72 12.55
C GLU A 23 12.00 1.42 12.25
N LEU A 24 11.68 0.13 12.22
CA LEU A 24 10.31 -0.34 12.07
C LEU A 24 9.58 -0.09 13.38
N GLU A 25 8.54 0.76 13.34
CA GLU A 25 7.78 1.09 14.55
C GLU A 25 6.54 0.23 14.69
N ALA A 26 5.85 -0.02 13.57
CA ALA A 26 4.59 -0.78 13.60
C ALA A 26 4.34 -1.38 12.23
N TYR A 27 3.52 -2.42 12.20
CA TYR A 27 3.11 -3.03 10.93
C TYR A 27 1.82 -3.80 11.16
N GLY A 28 1.16 -4.11 10.05
CA GLY A 28 -0.07 -4.87 10.12
C GLY A 28 -0.67 -5.06 8.75
N LYS A 29 -1.95 -5.39 8.73
CA LYS A 29 -2.68 -5.54 7.46
C LYS A 29 -4.13 -5.20 7.65
N PHE A 30 -4.80 -4.85 6.54
CA PHE A 30 -6.24 -4.70 6.48
C PHE A 30 -6.77 -5.79 5.57
N GLU A 31 -7.80 -6.50 6.00
CA GLU A 31 -8.43 -7.52 5.19
C GLU A 31 -9.90 -7.16 4.96
N PHE A 32 -10.36 -7.33 3.73
CA PHE A 32 -11.74 -7.06 3.37
C PHE A 32 -12.32 -8.25 2.63
N ASP A 33 -13.57 -8.58 2.96
CA ASP A 33 -14.27 -9.67 2.30
C ASP A 33 -14.46 -9.34 0.82
N SER A 34 -14.22 -10.32 -0.06
CA SER A 34 -14.41 -10.13 -1.49
C SER A 34 -15.87 -9.88 -1.86
N ALA A 35 -16.81 -10.19 -0.97
CA ALA A 35 -18.22 -9.91 -1.19
C ALA A 35 -18.55 -8.43 -1.09
N ILE A 36 -17.68 -7.64 -0.47
CA ILE A 36 -17.87 -6.19 -0.41
C ILE A 36 -17.59 -5.61 -1.79
N PRO A 37 -18.49 -4.78 -2.35
CA PRO A 37 -18.24 -4.16 -3.65
C PRO A 37 -16.92 -3.41 -3.68
N ILE A 38 -16.27 -3.41 -4.87
CA ILE A 38 -14.93 -2.82 -4.98
C ILE A 38 -14.92 -1.35 -4.56
N GLU A 39 -15.93 -0.57 -4.94
CA GLU A 39 -15.98 0.84 -4.59
C GLU A 39 -16.01 1.05 -3.07
N ASP A 40 -16.70 0.17 -2.36
CA ASP A 40 -16.77 0.25 -0.90
C ASP A 40 -15.45 -0.18 -0.28
N ARG A 41 -14.79 -1.18 -0.86
CA ARG A 41 -13.46 -1.59 -0.39
C ARG A 41 -12.44 -0.48 -0.60
N LEU A 42 -12.50 0.19 -1.74
CA LEU A 42 -11.60 1.31 -2.01
C LEU A 42 -11.79 2.42 -0.96
N PHE A 43 -13.03 2.74 -0.65
CA PHE A 43 -13.31 3.73 0.35
C PHE A 43 -12.76 3.31 1.73
N LYS A 44 -12.98 2.05 2.10
CA LYS A 44 -12.50 1.53 3.39
C LYS A 44 -10.98 1.54 3.48
N ILE A 45 -10.31 1.16 2.41
CA ILE A 45 -8.84 1.19 2.35
C ILE A 45 -8.35 2.62 2.55
N ARG A 46 -8.94 3.55 1.81
CA ARG A 46 -8.58 4.97 1.90
C ARG A 46 -8.72 5.48 3.33
N GLU A 47 -9.82 5.17 3.99
CA GLU A 47 -10.07 5.63 5.35
C GLU A 47 -9.10 4.99 6.35
N LYS A 48 -8.78 3.70 6.18
CA LYS A 48 -7.84 3.03 7.04
C LYS A 48 -6.43 3.62 6.90
N VAL A 49 -6.00 3.87 5.67
CA VAL A 49 -4.69 4.45 5.41
C VAL A 49 -4.63 5.88 5.96
N LYS A 50 -5.70 6.64 5.77
CA LYS A 50 -5.78 7.99 6.32
C LYS A 50 -5.63 7.98 7.85
N GLY A 51 -6.25 6.99 8.50
CA GLY A 51 -6.13 6.83 9.95
C GLY A 51 -4.70 6.53 10.38
N LEU A 52 -3.98 5.70 9.61
CA LEU A 52 -2.58 5.41 9.90
C LEU A 52 -1.71 6.66 9.74
N ILE A 53 -1.96 7.43 8.69
CA ILE A 53 -1.21 8.64 8.42
C ILE A 53 -1.35 9.62 9.59
N ASP A 54 -2.56 9.76 10.10
CA ASP A 54 -2.83 10.63 11.22
C ASP A 54 -2.21 10.09 12.51
N LYS A 55 -2.43 8.81 12.80
CA LYS A 55 -1.99 8.19 14.04
C LYS A 55 -0.47 8.23 14.20
N TYR A 56 0.26 7.97 13.14
CA TYR A 56 1.72 7.88 13.19
C TYR A 56 2.42 9.13 12.65
N GLU A 57 1.67 10.18 12.39
CA GLU A 57 2.21 11.46 11.91
C GLU A 57 3.12 11.25 10.69
N ILE A 58 2.60 10.52 9.71
CA ILE A 58 3.35 10.14 8.52
C ILE A 58 3.74 11.37 7.71
N THR A 59 5.00 11.40 7.27
CA THR A 59 5.53 12.50 6.47
C THR A 59 5.78 12.09 5.01
N GLU A 60 5.75 10.79 4.72
CA GLU A 60 6.01 10.29 3.37
C GLU A 60 5.38 8.93 3.20
N VAL A 61 4.83 8.66 2.02
CA VAL A 61 4.17 7.39 1.73
C VAL A 61 4.93 6.68 0.60
N VAL A 62 5.15 5.38 0.77
CA VAL A 62 5.75 4.54 -0.26
C VAL A 62 4.70 3.53 -0.70
N LEU A 63 4.37 3.54 -2.00
CA LEU A 63 3.40 2.64 -2.59
C LEU A 63 4.12 1.57 -3.41
N GLU A 64 3.53 0.39 -3.48
CA GLU A 64 4.05 -0.66 -4.34
C GLU A 64 3.65 -0.35 -5.78
N ASP A 65 4.64 -0.36 -6.68
CA ASP A 65 4.38 -0.11 -8.09
C ASP A 65 3.66 -1.30 -8.72
N ILE A 66 2.81 -1.03 -9.69
CA ILE A 66 2.07 -2.06 -10.41
C ILE A 66 2.91 -2.50 -11.60
N GLN A 67 3.14 -3.81 -11.68
CA GLN A 67 3.93 -4.37 -12.78
C GLN A 67 3.10 -5.25 -13.68
N LEU A 68 3.29 -5.06 -14.97
CA LEU A 68 2.75 -5.98 -15.97
C LEU A 68 3.82 -7.02 -16.23
N GLN A 69 3.68 -8.17 -15.61
CA GLN A 69 4.61 -9.25 -15.80
C GLN A 69 3.88 -10.52 -16.17
N GLY A 70 4.44 -11.23 -17.10
CA GLY A 70 4.05 -12.56 -17.46
C GLY A 70 2.59 -12.92 -17.19
N ASN A 71 2.38 -13.61 -16.12
CA ASN A 71 1.06 -14.12 -15.77
C ASN A 71 0.06 -13.03 -15.40
N VAL A 72 0.51 -11.90 -14.93
CA VAL A 72 -0.39 -10.80 -14.54
C VAL A 72 -1.09 -10.26 -15.77
N VAL A 73 -0.41 -10.23 -16.90
CA VAL A 73 -0.97 -9.72 -18.15
C VAL A 73 -2.23 -10.46 -18.54
N ASN A 74 -2.32 -11.74 -18.18
CA ASN A 74 -3.47 -12.56 -18.56
C ASN A 74 -4.69 -12.29 -17.70
N ASN A 75 -4.57 -11.46 -16.67
CA ASN A 75 -5.69 -11.15 -15.80
C ASN A 75 -5.93 -9.65 -15.75
N VAL A 76 -6.62 -9.17 -16.77
CA VAL A 76 -6.94 -7.75 -16.91
C VAL A 76 -7.74 -7.24 -15.72
N GLN A 77 -8.64 -8.06 -15.19
CA GLN A 77 -9.46 -7.65 -14.06
C GLN A 77 -8.62 -7.38 -12.81
N THR A 78 -7.68 -8.26 -12.54
CA THR A 78 -6.77 -8.08 -11.39
C THR A 78 -5.95 -6.80 -11.55
N PHE A 79 -5.41 -6.57 -12.74
CA PHE A 79 -4.64 -5.36 -13.00
C PHE A 79 -5.49 -4.11 -12.81
N LYS A 80 -6.73 -4.15 -13.30
CA LYS A 80 -7.64 -3.01 -13.16
C LYS A 80 -7.89 -2.67 -11.70
N ILE A 81 -8.13 -3.68 -10.88
CA ILE A 81 -8.39 -3.48 -9.46
C ILE A 81 -7.15 -2.90 -8.76
N LEU A 82 -5.96 -3.43 -9.07
CA LEU A 82 -4.72 -2.92 -8.51
C LEU A 82 -4.51 -1.46 -8.88
N ALA A 83 -4.83 -1.11 -10.13
CA ALA A 83 -4.71 0.28 -10.58
C ALA A 83 -5.68 1.19 -9.83
N GLU A 84 -6.89 0.70 -9.57
CA GLU A 84 -7.88 1.47 -8.82
C GLU A 84 -7.42 1.73 -7.38
N VAL A 85 -6.89 0.72 -6.71
CA VAL A 85 -6.36 0.88 -5.36
C VAL A 85 -5.20 1.87 -5.35
N TYR A 86 -4.28 1.71 -6.30
CA TYR A 86 -3.14 2.61 -6.43
C TYR A 86 -3.60 4.06 -6.62
N GLY A 87 -4.56 4.26 -7.53
CA GLY A 87 -5.06 5.60 -7.83
C GLY A 87 -5.72 6.27 -6.63
N VAL A 88 -6.51 5.52 -5.88
CA VAL A 88 -7.18 6.05 -4.70
C VAL A 88 -6.17 6.50 -3.65
N LEU A 89 -5.14 5.68 -3.41
CA LEU A 89 -4.13 6.01 -2.41
C LEU A 89 -3.21 7.14 -2.85
N SER A 90 -2.90 7.19 -4.15
CA SER A 90 -2.12 8.29 -4.69
C SER A 90 -2.88 9.61 -4.56
N GLU A 91 -4.18 9.60 -4.82
CA GLU A 91 -5.04 10.77 -4.68
C GLU A 91 -5.12 11.21 -3.20
N LEU A 92 -5.18 10.24 -2.28
CA LEU A 92 -5.18 10.56 -0.86
C LEU A 92 -3.91 11.32 -0.46
N CYS A 93 -2.76 10.92 -0.99
CA CYS A 93 -1.52 11.61 -0.72
C CYS A 93 -1.57 13.06 -1.20
N VAL A 94 -2.19 13.30 -2.35
CA VAL A 94 -2.37 14.67 -2.85
C VAL A 94 -3.25 15.47 -1.91
N GLU A 95 -4.37 14.88 -1.48
CA GLU A 95 -5.27 15.56 -0.53
C GLU A 95 -4.53 15.96 0.73
N LEU A 96 -3.70 15.08 1.27
CA LEU A 96 -2.99 15.31 2.53
C LEU A 96 -1.65 16.01 2.34
N ASN A 97 -1.33 16.36 1.10
CA ASN A 97 -0.09 17.07 0.76
C ASN A 97 1.16 16.31 1.20
N LEU A 98 1.16 15.00 0.95
CA LEU A 98 2.28 14.13 1.33
C LEU A 98 3.07 13.69 0.10
N PRO A 99 4.41 13.73 0.18
CA PRO A 99 5.23 13.14 -0.87
C PRO A 99 4.96 11.64 -0.97
N GLN A 100 4.97 11.13 -2.19
CA GLN A 100 4.77 9.71 -2.42
C GLN A 100 5.81 9.19 -3.41
N THR A 101 6.21 7.94 -3.21
CA THR A 101 7.17 7.27 -4.06
C THR A 101 6.62 5.89 -4.38
N SER A 102 6.78 5.45 -5.62
CA SER A 102 6.39 4.10 -6.04
C SER A 102 7.65 3.27 -6.21
N VAL A 103 7.68 2.11 -5.58
CA VAL A 103 8.80 1.20 -5.71
C VAL A 103 8.30 -0.21 -5.96
N LEU A 104 9.14 -1.02 -6.58
CA LEU A 104 8.82 -2.43 -6.78
C LEU A 104 8.83 -3.14 -5.43
N ALA A 105 7.90 -4.07 -5.24
CA ALA A 105 7.82 -4.82 -4.00
C ALA A 105 9.15 -5.45 -3.62
N SER A 106 9.84 -6.03 -4.60
CA SER A 106 11.12 -6.68 -4.35
C SER A 106 12.18 -5.71 -3.84
N VAL A 107 12.13 -4.47 -4.30
CA VAL A 107 13.13 -3.45 -3.93
C VAL A 107 12.98 -3.05 -2.47
N TRP A 108 11.79 -2.64 -2.04
CA TRP A 108 11.64 -2.18 -0.67
C TRP A 108 11.71 -3.33 0.34
N LYS A 109 11.24 -4.51 -0.04
CA LYS A 109 11.35 -5.68 0.84
C LYS A 109 12.80 -6.06 1.05
N SER A 110 13.60 -6.01 -0.01
CA SER A 110 15.02 -6.29 0.08
C SER A 110 15.73 -5.27 0.96
N ALA A 111 15.41 -3.98 0.77
CA ALA A 111 16.01 -2.91 1.55
C ALA A 111 15.72 -3.04 3.04
N LEU A 112 14.57 -3.62 3.40
CA LEU A 112 14.19 -3.82 4.80
C LEU A 112 14.60 -5.18 5.35
N GLY A 113 15.18 -6.03 4.51
CA GLY A 113 15.55 -7.38 4.93
C GLY A 113 14.38 -8.34 5.02
N ILE A 114 13.23 -7.98 4.47
CA ILE A 114 12.05 -8.83 4.47
C ILE A 114 12.15 -9.84 3.33
N LYS A 115 12.03 -11.12 3.68
CA LYS A 115 12.08 -12.17 2.67
C LYS A 115 10.75 -12.28 1.94
N GLY A 116 10.80 -12.74 0.69
CA GLY A 116 9.59 -12.89 -0.10
C GLY A 116 8.52 -13.76 0.54
N ALA A 117 8.93 -14.73 1.33
CA ALA A 117 8.01 -15.63 2.00
C ALA A 117 7.06 -14.90 2.96
N ALA A 118 7.39 -13.71 3.36
CA ALA A 118 6.56 -12.95 4.28
C ALA A 118 5.17 -12.65 3.70
N ARG A 119 5.02 -12.83 2.40
CA ARG A 119 3.76 -12.57 1.73
C ARG A 119 2.81 -13.74 1.70
N ALA A 120 3.28 -14.88 2.01
CA ALA A 120 2.51 -16.10 1.82
C ALA A 120 1.11 -16.04 2.42
#